data_3859a4a7bc284474c9664387cc0c41e1
#
_entry.id   3859a4a7bc284474c9664387cc0c41e1
#
_cell.length_a   1.000
_cell.length_b   1.000
_cell.length_c   1.000
_cell.angle_alpha   90.00
_cell.angle_beta   90.00
_cell.angle_gamma   90.00
#
_symmetry.space_group_name_H-M   'P 1'
#
loop_
_entity.id
_entity.type
_entity.pdbx_description
1 polymer ?
#
loop_
_entity_poly.entity_id
_entity_poly.type
_entity_poly.pdbx_seq_one_letter_code
_entity_poly.pdbx_strand_id
1 'polypeptide(L)'
;MKVSCALYIEIEAEEELPALDWSALPQPVMVMGGGSNLLFTRDFPGTVLHMGIGGGETPLGGTPFASLTPAPPIVSCVPSGDLYPTGPSPCPCPGVDTSSKGSLSVTLPAGVVFDEFCAWAAVEGLWGPENLSLIPGEVGASAVQNIGAYGVEAKDIIADIRAWDRVEGRFVHIDPATCGYGYRTSKFKTEWKGRYIITAVTYRLSREPKPVLDYGGIRKALPEGPLTPQIIRDTIIGIRNQKLPDPAVTGSAGSFFCNPVISREHFARIVAIAQKDNGPEYQVPHYVVGDQIKVPAAWMIEQCGFKGATNGGAQVYPRQPLVIVNASGEASPQEIIGLEQRIIGTIREKYGITLHPEVEHI
;
A
#
# COMPACT_ATOMS: atom_id res chain seq x y z
N MET A 1 -3.70 -4.65 19.25
CA MET A 1 -2.81 -4.11 20.32
C MET A 1 -3.30 -2.70 20.65
N LYS A 2 -3.33 -2.30 21.92
CA LYS A 2 -3.59 -0.91 22.33
C LYS A 2 -2.25 -0.22 22.51
N VAL A 3 -2.06 0.91 21.83
CA VAL A 3 -0.85 1.74 21.90
C VAL A 3 -1.28 3.17 22.10
N SER A 4 -0.57 3.91 22.96
CA SER A 4 -0.76 5.34 23.16
C SER A 4 0.33 6.15 22.48
N CYS A 5 0.05 7.43 22.22
CA CYS A 5 1.04 8.41 21.79
C CYS A 5 0.99 9.63 22.70
N ALA A 6 2.06 10.45 22.72
CA ALA A 6 2.09 11.65 23.54
C ALA A 6 1.07 12.70 23.06
N LEU A 7 0.89 12.82 21.75
CA LEU A 7 -0.09 13.69 21.12
C LEU A 7 -0.60 13.07 19.82
N TYR A 8 -1.91 13.11 19.62
CA TYR A 8 -2.55 12.74 18.35
C TYR A 8 -3.24 13.96 17.77
N ILE A 9 -2.97 14.24 16.50
CA ILE A 9 -3.59 15.34 15.76
C ILE A 9 -4.17 14.76 14.48
N GLU A 10 -5.45 15.00 14.26
CA GLU A 10 -6.14 14.77 13.00
C GLU A 10 -5.99 16.01 12.13
N ILE A 11 -5.54 15.87 10.90
CA ILE A 11 -5.45 16.95 9.90
C ILE A 11 -6.60 16.76 8.92
N GLU A 12 -7.62 17.59 9.03
CA GLU A 12 -8.81 17.53 8.18
C GLU A 12 -8.75 18.48 6.98
N ALA A 13 -7.87 19.50 7.06
CA ALA A 13 -7.67 20.48 5.99
C ALA A 13 -6.18 20.84 5.80
N GLU A 14 -5.78 21.14 4.56
CA GLU A 14 -4.39 21.51 4.25
C GLU A 14 -3.92 22.75 5.01
N GLU A 15 -4.83 23.70 5.25
CA GLU A 15 -4.59 24.96 5.93
C GLU A 15 -4.14 24.81 7.37
N GLU A 16 -4.39 23.66 7.98
CA GLU A 16 -3.95 23.35 9.33
C GLU A 16 -2.44 23.13 9.40
N LEU A 17 -1.81 22.59 8.34
CA LEU A 17 -0.38 22.29 8.32
C LEU A 17 0.51 23.53 8.52
N PRO A 18 0.29 24.67 7.83
CA PRO A 18 1.02 25.92 8.09
C PRO A 18 0.69 26.55 9.45
N ALA A 19 -0.46 26.24 10.04
CA ALA A 19 -0.88 26.79 11.32
C ALA A 19 -0.28 26.03 12.53
N LEU A 20 0.29 24.84 12.33
CA LEU A 20 0.92 24.07 13.40
C LEU A 20 2.21 24.73 13.90
N ASP A 21 2.33 24.85 15.21
CA ASP A 21 3.63 25.14 15.83
C ASP A 21 4.46 23.87 15.93
N TRP A 22 5.19 23.58 14.85
CA TRP A 22 6.03 22.40 14.73
C TRP A 22 7.09 22.25 15.83
N SER A 23 7.50 23.38 16.44
CA SER A 23 8.51 23.39 17.50
C SER A 23 7.94 23.00 18.86
N ALA A 24 6.66 23.19 19.06
CA ALA A 24 5.94 22.83 20.30
C ALA A 24 5.48 21.37 20.31
N LEU A 25 5.50 20.67 19.15
CA LEU A 25 5.02 19.27 19.09
C LEU A 25 5.99 18.31 19.80
N PRO A 26 5.48 17.38 20.65
CA PRO A 26 6.28 16.28 21.17
C PRO A 26 6.99 15.51 20.04
N GLN A 27 8.29 15.30 20.20
CA GLN A 27 9.12 14.62 19.20
C GLN A 27 9.29 13.14 19.52
N PRO A 28 9.47 12.26 18.52
CA PRO A 28 9.42 12.56 17.08
C PRO A 28 8.00 12.78 16.56
N VAL A 29 7.87 13.47 15.42
CA VAL A 29 6.59 13.61 14.70
C VAL A 29 6.51 12.54 13.62
N MET A 30 5.47 11.73 13.66
CA MET A 30 5.15 10.70 12.67
C MET A 30 3.88 11.09 11.90
N VAL A 31 3.96 11.07 10.58
CA VAL A 31 2.79 11.23 9.70
C VAL A 31 2.25 9.85 9.36
N MET A 32 0.96 9.66 9.51
CA MET A 32 0.29 8.37 9.32
C MET A 32 -0.99 8.57 8.49
N GLY A 33 -1.26 7.63 7.60
CA GLY A 33 -2.60 7.39 7.07
C GLY A 33 -3.31 6.32 7.91
N GLY A 34 -4.14 5.48 7.32
CA GLY A 34 -4.91 4.44 8.03
C GLY A 34 -4.12 3.36 8.79
N GLY A 35 -2.80 3.49 8.92
CA GLY A 35 -1.96 2.62 9.77
C GLY A 35 -1.84 1.16 9.30
N SER A 36 -2.30 0.82 8.11
CA SER A 36 -2.44 -0.56 7.62
C SER A 36 -1.11 -1.32 7.40
N ASN A 37 0.03 -0.61 7.44
CA ASN A 37 1.37 -1.19 7.25
C ASN A 37 2.31 -0.90 8.44
N LEU A 38 1.77 -0.65 9.63
CA LEU A 38 2.52 -0.31 10.83
C LEU A 38 2.38 -1.38 11.90
N LEU A 39 3.48 -1.67 12.58
CA LEU A 39 3.53 -2.46 13.81
C LEU A 39 4.11 -1.60 14.93
N PHE A 40 3.25 -1.12 15.81
CA PHE A 40 3.72 -0.46 17.04
C PHE A 40 4.28 -1.50 18.00
N THR A 41 5.53 -1.32 18.39
CA THR A 41 6.24 -2.23 19.31
C THR A 41 6.20 -1.75 20.77
N ARG A 42 5.81 -0.50 20.99
CA ARG A 42 5.67 0.20 22.28
C ARG A 42 4.79 1.43 22.09
N ASP A 43 4.47 2.12 23.18
CA ASP A 43 3.87 3.44 23.13
C ASP A 43 4.76 4.43 22.38
N PHE A 44 4.15 5.28 21.56
CA PHE A 44 4.89 6.25 20.76
C PHE A 44 5.14 7.53 21.58
N PRO A 45 6.39 7.90 21.85
CA PRO A 45 6.68 9.02 22.76
C PRO A 45 6.45 10.40 22.15
N GLY A 46 6.06 10.48 20.88
CA GLY A 46 5.95 11.70 20.09
C GLY A 46 4.54 11.99 19.61
N THR A 47 4.47 12.82 18.57
CA THR A 47 3.22 13.23 17.93
C THR A 47 2.89 12.37 16.73
N VAL A 48 1.66 11.86 16.67
CA VAL A 48 1.09 11.22 15.48
C VAL A 48 0.20 12.24 14.78
N LEU A 49 0.54 12.53 13.52
CA LEU A 49 -0.32 13.32 12.62
C LEU A 49 -1.04 12.34 11.69
N HIS A 50 -2.34 12.23 11.84
CA HIS A 50 -3.18 11.46 10.92
C HIS A 50 -3.69 12.37 9.81
N MET A 51 -3.56 11.91 8.56
CA MET A 51 -3.94 12.69 7.39
C MET A 51 -5.37 12.36 6.97
N GLY A 52 -6.36 12.94 7.68
CA GLY A 52 -7.78 12.76 7.42
C GLY A 52 -8.36 13.59 6.26
N ILE A 53 -7.54 14.37 5.54
CA ILE A 53 -7.99 15.30 4.50
C ILE A 53 -8.82 14.57 3.44
N GLY A 54 -10.11 14.92 3.34
CA GLY A 54 -11.05 14.31 2.39
C GLY A 54 -11.48 12.88 2.72
N GLY A 55 -11.02 12.34 3.86
CA GLY A 55 -11.56 11.12 4.46
C GLY A 55 -12.88 11.47 5.15
N GLY A 56 -13.96 10.79 4.82
CA GLY A 56 -15.14 10.78 5.69
C GLY A 56 -14.80 10.06 6.99
N GLU A 57 -15.59 10.29 8.07
CA GLU A 57 -15.45 9.53 9.30
C GLU A 57 -15.43 8.02 8.98
N THR A 58 -14.25 7.42 8.91
CA THR A 58 -14.10 5.99 9.08
C THR A 58 -14.03 5.76 10.59
N PRO A 59 -15.14 5.34 11.23
CA PRO A 59 -15.04 4.93 12.61
C PRO A 59 -14.05 3.75 12.66
N LEU A 60 -13.10 3.79 13.56
CA LEU A 60 -12.41 2.61 14.05
C LEU A 60 -13.41 1.68 14.76
N GLY A 61 -14.47 1.26 14.07
CA GLY A 61 -15.55 0.46 14.60
C GLY A 61 -16.60 0.23 13.52
N GLY A 62 -16.49 -0.88 12.85
CA GLY A 62 -17.25 -1.31 11.70
C GLY A 62 -18.72 -0.96 11.67
N THR A 63 -19.12 -0.35 10.57
CA THR A 63 -20.43 -0.60 9.95
C THR A 63 -20.21 -0.81 8.45
N PRO A 64 -20.87 -1.80 7.83
CA PRO A 64 -20.67 -2.07 6.42
C PRO A 64 -21.21 -0.90 5.60
N PHE A 65 -20.47 -0.52 4.56
CA PHE A 65 -20.85 0.43 3.53
C PHE A 65 -22.15 -0.01 2.79
N ALA A 66 -23.28 0.24 3.38
CA ALA A 66 -24.59 -0.10 2.78
C ALA A 66 -25.47 1.13 2.47
N SER A 67 -24.98 2.35 2.61
CA SER A 67 -25.83 3.52 2.38
C SER A 67 -25.14 4.81 1.94
N LEU A 68 -24.04 4.73 1.20
CA LEU A 68 -23.58 5.88 0.45
C LEU A 68 -24.11 5.76 -0.98
N THR A 69 -25.24 6.44 -1.25
CA THR A 69 -25.41 7.03 -2.57
C THR A 69 -24.13 7.78 -2.86
N PRO A 70 -23.47 7.56 -4.02
CA PRO A 70 -22.23 8.24 -4.32
C PRO A 70 -22.50 9.74 -4.25
N ALA A 71 -21.97 10.41 -3.22
CA ALA A 71 -21.79 11.84 -3.34
C ALA A 71 -20.91 12.01 -4.58
N PRO A 72 -21.32 12.82 -5.56
CA PRO A 72 -20.51 13.02 -6.74
C PRO A 72 -19.12 13.44 -6.26
N PRO A 73 -18.04 12.83 -6.77
CA PRO A 73 -16.70 13.31 -6.44
C PRO A 73 -16.71 14.82 -6.71
N ILE A 74 -16.22 15.60 -5.76
CA ILE A 74 -16.11 17.04 -5.93
C ILE A 74 -15.08 17.23 -7.05
N VAL A 75 -15.59 17.42 -8.26
CA VAL A 75 -14.82 17.51 -9.48
C VAL A 75 -14.71 18.98 -9.84
N SER A 76 -13.53 19.58 -9.72
CA SER A 76 -13.26 20.91 -10.28
C SER A 76 -12.49 20.78 -11.58
N CYS A 77 -12.98 21.44 -12.63
CA CYS A 77 -12.29 21.55 -13.90
C CYS A 77 -11.30 22.71 -13.82
N VAL A 78 -10.01 22.44 -13.97
CA VAL A 78 -9.01 23.48 -14.21
C VAL A 78 -8.70 23.50 -15.71
N PRO A 79 -8.88 24.61 -16.43
CA PRO A 79 -8.51 24.70 -17.84
C PRO A 79 -6.99 24.53 -17.97
N SER A 80 -6.57 23.72 -18.91
CA SER A 80 -5.16 23.55 -19.26
C SER A 80 -4.60 24.84 -19.86
N GLY A 81 -3.85 25.60 -19.10
CA GLY A 81 -3.21 26.84 -19.58
C GLY A 81 -2.00 27.28 -18.79
N ASP A 82 -2.00 27.14 -17.50
CA ASP A 82 -0.84 27.50 -16.67
C ASP A 82 -0.71 26.49 -15.53
N LEU A 83 0.34 25.70 -15.58
CA LEU A 83 0.61 24.58 -14.67
C LEU A 83 0.90 25.00 -13.23
N TYR A 84 1.03 26.29 -12.92
CA TYR A 84 1.33 26.76 -11.55
C TYR A 84 0.77 28.17 -11.28
N PRO A 85 -0.34 28.33 -10.56
CA PRO A 85 -0.69 29.62 -10.00
C PRO A 85 0.22 29.93 -8.81
N THR A 86 0.98 31.03 -8.90
CA THR A 86 1.76 31.60 -7.80
C THR A 86 0.85 32.41 -6.87
N GLY A 87 0.13 31.75 -5.97
CA GLY A 87 -0.70 32.42 -4.96
C GLY A 87 -1.38 31.42 -4.04
N PRO A 88 -1.79 31.79 -2.81
CA PRO A 88 -2.56 30.93 -1.95
C PRO A 88 -3.92 30.66 -2.60
N SER A 89 -4.11 29.45 -3.11
CA SER A 89 -5.38 29.02 -3.67
C SER A 89 -6.27 28.49 -2.56
N PRO A 90 -7.52 28.92 -2.44
CA PRO A 90 -8.44 28.37 -1.47
C PRO A 90 -8.80 26.95 -1.86
N CYS A 91 -8.78 26.06 -0.90
CA CYS A 91 -9.24 24.67 -0.88
C CYS A 91 -9.11 23.88 -2.20
N PRO A 92 -8.31 22.82 -2.27
CA PRO A 92 -8.21 21.99 -3.45
C PRO A 92 -9.45 21.11 -3.55
N CYS A 93 -10.43 21.55 -4.33
CA CYS A 93 -11.41 20.62 -4.84
C CYS A 93 -10.72 19.63 -5.78
N PRO A 94 -11.02 18.31 -5.73
CA PRO A 94 -10.49 17.37 -6.71
C PRO A 94 -10.82 17.82 -8.12
N GLY A 95 -9.78 17.94 -8.97
CA GLY A 95 -9.93 18.40 -10.35
C GLY A 95 -9.97 17.23 -11.31
N VAL A 96 -10.87 17.27 -12.30
CA VAL A 96 -10.87 16.35 -13.43
C VAL A 96 -10.49 17.10 -14.69
N ASP A 97 -9.35 16.76 -15.29
CA ASP A 97 -8.98 17.22 -16.63
C ASP A 97 -9.50 16.24 -17.68
N THR A 98 -10.44 16.70 -18.50
CA THR A 98 -11.03 15.93 -19.60
C THR A 98 -10.43 16.28 -20.97
N SER A 99 -9.39 17.09 -21.02
CA SER A 99 -8.86 17.69 -22.26
C SER A 99 -8.13 16.71 -23.18
N SER A 100 -7.67 15.56 -22.67
CA SER A 100 -7.00 14.54 -23.50
C SER A 100 -7.98 13.47 -23.95
N LYS A 101 -8.14 13.30 -25.27
CA LYS A 101 -8.88 12.15 -25.82
C LYS A 101 -8.24 10.86 -25.29
N GLY A 102 -9.01 10.08 -24.49
CA GLY A 102 -8.61 8.75 -24.02
C GLY A 102 -8.03 8.66 -22.60
N SER A 103 -7.72 9.77 -21.91
CA SER A 103 -7.29 9.76 -20.50
C SER A 103 -8.00 10.80 -19.65
N LEU A 104 -8.03 10.54 -18.34
CA LEU A 104 -8.64 11.39 -17.32
C LEU A 104 -7.67 11.55 -16.16
N SER A 105 -7.41 12.78 -15.72
CA SER A 105 -6.66 13.04 -14.50
C SER A 105 -7.61 13.34 -13.34
N VAL A 106 -7.41 12.68 -12.22
CA VAL A 106 -8.23 12.81 -11.01
C VAL A 106 -7.32 13.11 -9.83
N THR A 107 -7.53 14.24 -9.16
CA THR A 107 -6.80 14.61 -7.95
C THR A 107 -7.65 14.24 -6.74
N LEU A 108 -7.05 13.50 -5.81
CA LEU A 108 -7.69 13.01 -4.60
C LEU A 108 -6.92 13.47 -3.36
N PRO A 109 -7.61 13.93 -2.31
CA PRO A 109 -7.02 14.20 -1.02
C PRO A 109 -6.35 12.97 -0.40
N ALA A 110 -5.33 13.22 0.46
CA ALA A 110 -4.49 12.15 1.01
C ALA A 110 -5.22 11.16 1.91
N GLY A 111 -6.28 11.57 2.62
CA GLY A 111 -7.05 10.74 3.54
C GLY A 111 -8.16 9.92 2.88
N VAL A 112 -8.38 10.06 1.58
CA VAL A 112 -9.36 9.23 0.86
C VAL A 112 -8.93 7.77 0.91
N VAL A 113 -9.84 6.85 1.26
CA VAL A 113 -9.59 5.41 1.25
C VAL A 113 -9.29 4.95 -0.17
N PHE A 114 -8.12 4.34 -0.37
CA PHE A 114 -7.64 4.01 -1.72
C PHE A 114 -8.56 3.03 -2.47
N ASP A 115 -9.20 2.08 -1.76
CA ASP A 115 -10.13 1.15 -2.39
C ASP A 115 -11.45 1.81 -2.83
N GLU A 116 -11.88 2.90 -2.19
CA GLU A 116 -13.02 3.70 -2.65
C GLU A 116 -12.72 4.37 -4.00
N PHE A 117 -11.49 4.87 -4.17
CA PHE A 117 -11.04 5.37 -5.46
C PHE A 117 -11.05 4.26 -6.53
N CYS A 118 -10.55 3.06 -6.21
CA CYS A 118 -10.60 1.92 -7.13
C CYS A 118 -12.05 1.56 -7.51
N ALA A 119 -12.97 1.58 -6.54
CA ALA A 119 -14.38 1.29 -6.76
C ALA A 119 -15.03 2.33 -7.66
N TRP A 120 -14.83 3.61 -7.37
CA TRP A 120 -15.32 4.71 -8.19
C TRP A 120 -14.79 4.62 -9.62
N ALA A 121 -13.49 4.43 -9.82
CA ALA A 121 -12.90 4.32 -11.14
C ALA A 121 -13.48 3.14 -11.95
N ALA A 122 -13.74 2.01 -11.29
CA ALA A 122 -14.32 0.83 -11.92
C ALA A 122 -15.76 1.08 -12.39
N VAL A 123 -16.59 1.76 -11.57
CA VAL A 123 -17.98 2.14 -11.91
C VAL A 123 -17.99 3.11 -13.09
N GLU A 124 -17.06 4.08 -13.14
CA GLU A 124 -16.94 5.04 -14.24
C GLU A 124 -16.30 4.45 -15.52
N GLY A 125 -15.95 3.16 -15.51
CA GLY A 125 -15.33 2.48 -16.65
C GLY A 125 -13.89 2.94 -16.91
N LEU A 126 -13.18 3.45 -15.90
CA LEU A 126 -11.84 3.98 -15.99
C LEU A 126 -10.81 2.92 -15.61
N TRP A 127 -9.80 2.75 -16.46
CA TRP A 127 -8.73 1.77 -16.31
C TRP A 127 -7.52 2.37 -15.60
N GLY A 128 -6.85 1.55 -14.79
CA GLY A 128 -5.59 1.87 -14.11
C GLY A 128 -5.52 1.31 -12.70
N PRO A 129 -6.44 1.65 -11.78
CA PRO A 129 -6.36 1.20 -10.39
C PRO A 129 -7.05 -0.14 -10.11
N GLU A 130 -7.74 -0.77 -11.06
CA GLU A 130 -8.56 -1.97 -10.86
C GLU A 130 -7.78 -3.14 -10.24
N ASN A 131 -6.50 -3.30 -10.60
CA ASN A 131 -5.62 -4.34 -10.03
C ASN A 131 -5.21 -4.04 -8.58
N LEU A 132 -5.33 -2.80 -8.13
CA LEU A 132 -4.98 -2.36 -6.78
C LEU A 132 -6.16 -2.44 -5.81
N SER A 133 -7.28 -3.00 -6.24
CA SER A 133 -8.52 -3.13 -5.46
C SER A 133 -8.31 -3.88 -4.15
N LEU A 134 -9.03 -3.44 -3.12
CA LEU A 134 -9.01 -3.99 -1.77
C LEU A 134 -7.64 -3.91 -1.08
N ILE A 135 -6.70 -3.07 -1.57
CA ILE A 135 -5.49 -2.76 -0.79
C ILE A 135 -5.91 -1.78 0.31
N PRO A 136 -5.68 -2.13 1.59
CA PRO A 136 -6.02 -1.24 2.69
C PRO A 136 -5.09 -0.03 2.72
N GLY A 137 -5.59 1.10 3.21
CA GLY A 137 -4.84 2.35 3.34
C GLY A 137 -5.43 3.46 2.50
N GLU A 138 -4.76 4.59 2.50
CA GLU A 138 -5.24 5.85 1.96
C GLU A 138 -4.40 6.31 0.77
N VAL A 139 -4.96 7.25 0.01
CA VAL A 139 -4.37 7.85 -1.19
C VAL A 139 -2.96 8.39 -0.93
N GLY A 140 -2.74 9.16 0.14
CA GLY A 140 -1.40 9.69 0.47
C GLY A 140 -0.38 8.57 0.73
N ALA A 141 -0.77 7.56 1.52
CA ALA A 141 0.07 6.41 1.82
C ALA A 141 0.40 5.58 0.57
N SER A 142 -0.51 5.53 -0.42
CA SER A 142 -0.28 4.82 -1.68
C SER A 142 0.95 5.32 -2.43
N ALA A 143 1.15 6.64 -2.43
CA ALA A 143 2.30 7.29 -3.07
C ALA A 143 3.59 7.11 -2.24
N VAL A 144 3.52 7.13 -0.90
CA VAL A 144 4.68 6.90 -0.04
C VAL A 144 5.25 5.50 -0.21
N GLN A 145 4.38 4.48 -0.18
CA GLN A 145 4.76 3.07 -0.22
C GLN A 145 4.99 2.55 -1.66
N ASN A 146 4.55 3.28 -2.70
CA ASN A 146 4.39 2.74 -4.04
C ASN A 146 3.63 1.42 -3.97
N ILE A 147 2.39 1.47 -3.43
CA ILE A 147 1.58 0.25 -3.28
C ILE A 147 1.44 -0.46 -4.62
N GLY A 148 1.31 -1.78 -4.58
CA GLY A 148 1.20 -2.55 -5.81
C GLY A 148 0.68 -3.95 -5.57
N ALA A 149 -0.11 -4.42 -6.52
CA ALA A 149 -0.64 -5.77 -6.55
C ALA A 149 -0.91 -6.19 -8.00
N TYR A 150 -0.88 -7.48 -8.25
CA TYR A 150 -1.28 -8.08 -9.51
C TYR A 150 -0.67 -7.44 -10.76
N GLY A 151 0.62 -7.06 -10.68
CA GLY A 151 1.38 -6.52 -11.80
C GLY A 151 1.25 -5.01 -12.04
N VAL A 152 0.49 -4.29 -11.21
CA VAL A 152 0.34 -2.83 -11.25
C VAL A 152 0.90 -2.23 -9.97
N GLU A 153 1.56 -1.08 -10.06
CA GLU A 153 2.03 -0.27 -8.94
C GLU A 153 1.43 1.15 -9.01
N ALA A 154 1.31 1.82 -7.87
CA ALA A 154 0.73 3.17 -7.81
C ALA A 154 1.45 4.16 -8.73
N LYS A 155 2.79 4.07 -8.84
CA LYS A 155 3.60 4.90 -9.74
C LYS A 155 3.16 4.84 -11.21
N ASP A 156 2.53 3.73 -11.63
CA ASP A 156 2.11 3.53 -13.03
C ASP A 156 0.95 4.45 -13.43
N ILE A 157 0.22 4.95 -12.43
CA ILE A 157 -0.93 5.83 -12.60
C ILE A 157 -0.79 7.20 -11.92
N ILE A 158 0.20 7.41 -11.03
CA ILE A 158 0.44 8.73 -10.39
C ILE A 158 0.95 9.71 -11.45
N ALA A 159 0.33 10.89 -11.52
CA ALA A 159 0.68 11.97 -12.44
C ALA A 159 1.29 13.17 -11.74
N ASP A 160 0.89 13.47 -10.49
CA ASP A 160 1.41 14.56 -9.67
C ASP A 160 1.17 14.27 -8.19
N ILE A 161 1.99 14.86 -7.32
CA ILE A 161 1.86 14.76 -5.87
C ILE A 161 1.93 16.16 -5.27
N ARG A 162 0.89 16.56 -4.56
CA ARG A 162 0.88 17.77 -3.76
C ARG A 162 1.29 17.44 -2.33
N ALA A 163 2.23 18.22 -1.78
CA ALA A 163 2.74 18.00 -0.43
C ALA A 163 3.08 19.32 0.28
N TRP A 164 3.01 19.30 1.60
CA TRP A 164 3.58 20.31 2.49
C TRP A 164 5.06 20.01 2.71
N ASP A 165 5.95 20.93 2.32
CA ASP A 165 7.38 20.86 2.64
C ASP A 165 7.60 21.49 4.02
N ARG A 166 7.88 20.66 5.03
CA ARG A 166 8.11 21.10 6.41
C ARG A 166 9.37 21.93 6.58
N VAL A 167 10.35 21.79 5.69
CA VAL A 167 11.61 22.52 5.76
C VAL A 167 11.44 23.92 5.19
N GLU A 168 10.73 24.03 4.06
CA GLU A 168 10.54 25.32 3.39
C GLU A 168 9.25 26.05 3.84
N GLY A 169 8.38 25.38 4.59
CA GLY A 169 7.14 25.95 5.10
C GLY A 169 6.16 26.35 3.98
N ARG A 170 6.08 25.58 2.92
CA ARG A 170 5.20 25.85 1.77
C ARG A 170 4.67 24.58 1.13
N PHE A 171 3.56 24.70 0.41
CA PHE A 171 3.08 23.64 -0.46
C PHE A 171 3.93 23.55 -1.73
N VAL A 172 4.14 22.32 -2.18
CA VAL A 172 4.90 22.00 -3.39
C VAL A 172 4.19 20.95 -4.22
N HIS A 173 4.43 20.97 -5.52
CA HIS A 173 4.11 19.88 -6.42
C HIS A 173 5.37 19.07 -6.70
N ILE A 174 5.26 17.76 -6.67
CA ILE A 174 6.38 16.82 -6.82
C ILE A 174 6.11 15.93 -8.03
N ASP A 175 6.99 16.02 -9.03
CA ASP A 175 6.95 15.13 -10.20
C ASP A 175 7.23 13.69 -9.76
N PRO A 176 6.34 12.70 -10.05
CA PRO A 176 6.53 11.29 -9.76
C PRO A 176 7.86 10.72 -10.27
N ALA A 177 8.39 11.24 -11.39
CA ALA A 177 9.69 10.84 -11.93
C ALA A 177 10.85 11.12 -10.97
N THR A 178 10.71 12.09 -10.06
CA THR A 178 11.73 12.47 -9.07
C THR A 178 11.63 11.65 -7.78
N CYS A 179 10.53 10.93 -7.56
CA CYS A 179 10.23 10.21 -6.33
C CYS A 179 11.09 8.94 -6.12
N GLY A 180 11.89 8.53 -7.12
CA GLY A 180 12.75 7.35 -7.00
C GLY A 180 11.97 6.06 -6.72
N TYR A 181 10.80 5.91 -7.31
CA TYR A 181 9.93 4.76 -7.09
C TYR A 181 10.59 3.44 -7.47
N GLY A 182 10.53 2.49 -6.56
CA GLY A 182 10.92 1.11 -6.74
C GLY A 182 9.94 0.16 -6.06
N TYR A 183 10.27 -1.13 -6.04
CA TYR A 183 9.43 -2.14 -5.41
C TYR A 183 9.26 -1.85 -3.91
N ARG A 184 8.06 -1.44 -3.49
CA ARG A 184 7.70 -1.07 -2.11
C ARG A 184 8.56 0.04 -1.52
N THR A 185 9.10 0.92 -2.35
CA THR A 185 9.96 2.02 -1.90
C THR A 185 9.77 3.29 -2.73
N SER A 186 10.08 4.41 -2.08
CA SER A 186 10.19 5.74 -2.68
C SER A 186 11.14 6.58 -1.84
N LYS A 187 11.49 7.78 -2.32
CA LYS A 187 12.26 8.75 -1.55
C LYS A 187 11.50 9.23 -0.29
N PHE A 188 10.17 9.19 -0.27
CA PHE A 188 9.39 9.50 0.93
C PHE A 188 9.68 8.55 2.10
N LYS A 189 10.10 7.31 1.82
CA LYS A 189 10.53 6.34 2.84
C LYS A 189 11.99 6.45 3.21
N THR A 190 12.80 7.14 2.42
CA THR A 190 14.26 7.20 2.57
C THR A 190 14.76 8.64 2.73
N GLU A 191 15.31 9.26 1.69
CA GLU A 191 15.97 10.57 1.79
C GLU A 191 15.02 11.72 2.13
N TRP A 192 13.73 11.59 1.83
CA TRP A 192 12.70 12.60 2.11
C TRP A 192 11.85 12.27 3.34
N LYS A 193 12.20 11.21 4.08
CA LYS A 193 11.44 10.79 5.27
C LYS A 193 11.33 11.94 6.27
N GLY A 194 10.07 12.28 6.60
CA GLY A 194 9.75 13.36 7.55
C GLY A 194 9.82 14.78 6.99
N ARG A 195 10.26 14.98 5.74
CA ARG A 195 10.27 16.30 5.09
C ARG A 195 8.93 16.66 4.47
N TYR A 196 8.40 15.80 3.63
CA TYR A 196 7.16 16.05 2.91
C TYR A 196 5.97 15.35 3.56
N ILE A 197 4.86 16.10 3.68
CA ILE A 197 3.55 15.56 4.07
C ILE A 197 2.66 15.64 2.86
N ILE A 198 2.31 14.50 2.29
CA ILE A 198 1.44 14.42 1.11
C ILE A 198 0.03 14.82 1.51
N THR A 199 -0.54 15.78 0.79
CA THR A 199 -1.90 16.29 1.01
C THR A 199 -2.87 15.89 -0.10
N ALA A 200 -2.38 15.67 -1.32
CA ALA A 200 -3.18 15.15 -2.43
C ALA A 200 -2.31 14.41 -3.43
N VAL A 201 -2.93 13.50 -4.18
CA VAL A 201 -2.30 12.76 -5.29
C VAL A 201 -3.18 12.84 -6.52
N THR A 202 -2.58 13.15 -7.66
CA THR A 202 -3.25 13.14 -8.96
C THR A 202 -2.93 11.85 -9.69
N TYR A 203 -3.97 11.13 -10.10
CA TYR A 203 -3.86 9.90 -10.89
C TYR A 203 -4.30 10.14 -12.33
N ARG A 204 -3.61 9.51 -13.28
CA ARG A 204 -3.99 9.49 -14.68
C ARG A 204 -4.60 8.14 -15.04
N LEU A 205 -5.88 8.14 -15.40
CA LEU A 205 -6.67 6.97 -15.75
C LEU A 205 -6.93 6.91 -17.25
N SER A 206 -7.19 5.71 -17.79
CA SER A 206 -7.48 5.51 -19.20
C SER A 206 -8.98 5.23 -19.41
N ARG A 207 -9.56 5.83 -20.45
CA ARG A 207 -10.88 5.43 -20.96
C ARG A 207 -10.78 4.25 -21.93
N GLU A 208 -9.59 4.01 -22.46
CA GLU A 208 -9.33 2.88 -23.34
C GLU A 208 -8.89 1.65 -22.53
N PRO A 209 -9.35 0.45 -22.88
CA PRO A 209 -8.97 -0.78 -22.18
C PRO A 209 -7.46 -0.98 -22.13
N LYS A 210 -6.92 -1.17 -20.93
CA LYS A 210 -5.51 -1.48 -20.66
C LYS A 210 -5.37 -2.55 -19.56
N PRO A 211 -6.00 -3.72 -19.70
CA PRO A 211 -6.02 -4.72 -18.63
C PRO A 211 -4.63 -5.36 -18.45
N VAL A 212 -4.18 -5.47 -17.20
CA VAL A 212 -2.97 -6.21 -16.79
C VAL A 212 -3.41 -7.53 -16.16
N LEU A 213 -3.23 -8.66 -16.86
CA LEU A 213 -3.83 -9.95 -16.47
C LEU A 213 -2.82 -11.06 -16.21
N ASP A 214 -1.52 -10.83 -16.46
CA ASP A 214 -0.51 -11.89 -16.47
C ASP A 214 0.03 -12.25 -15.08
N TYR A 215 -0.54 -11.66 -14.03
CA TYR A 215 -0.09 -11.84 -12.67
C TYR A 215 -1.16 -12.49 -11.78
N GLY A 216 -0.70 -13.28 -10.80
CA GLY A 216 -1.55 -13.75 -9.70
C GLY A 216 -2.68 -14.72 -10.06
N GLY A 217 -2.70 -15.25 -11.28
CA GLY A 217 -3.75 -16.16 -11.73
C GLY A 217 -5.07 -15.50 -12.11
N ILE A 218 -5.08 -14.16 -12.33
CA ILE A 218 -6.26 -13.40 -12.73
C ILE A 218 -6.94 -14.02 -13.93
N ARG A 219 -6.18 -14.31 -15.03
CA ARG A 219 -6.74 -14.91 -16.26
C ARG A 219 -7.58 -16.16 -16.04
N LYS A 220 -7.20 -16.99 -15.05
CA LYS A 220 -7.90 -18.24 -14.74
C LYS A 220 -9.20 -18.03 -13.95
N ALA A 221 -9.29 -16.88 -13.28
CA ALA A 221 -10.42 -16.55 -12.42
C ALA A 221 -11.44 -15.64 -13.11
N LEU A 222 -11.08 -15.04 -14.27
CA LEU A 222 -11.96 -14.18 -15.02
C LEU A 222 -13.13 -14.98 -15.63
N PRO A 223 -14.35 -14.41 -15.63
CA PRO A 223 -15.46 -14.96 -16.39
C PRO A 223 -15.22 -14.81 -17.90
N GLU A 224 -15.93 -15.61 -18.70
CA GLU A 224 -15.98 -15.42 -20.15
C GLU A 224 -16.74 -14.13 -20.51
N GLY A 225 -16.26 -13.43 -21.54
CA GLY A 225 -16.90 -12.23 -22.05
C GLY A 225 -16.01 -10.99 -22.13
N PRO A 226 -16.59 -9.82 -22.44
CA PRO A 226 -15.86 -8.57 -22.54
C PRO A 226 -15.38 -8.12 -21.15
N LEU A 227 -14.14 -7.64 -21.09
CA LEU A 227 -13.53 -7.18 -19.84
C LEU A 227 -13.90 -5.72 -19.58
N THR A 228 -14.23 -5.43 -18.34
CA THR A 228 -14.40 -4.07 -17.80
C THR A 228 -13.55 -3.92 -16.54
N PRO A 229 -13.23 -2.67 -16.11
CA PRO A 229 -12.55 -2.46 -14.82
C PRO A 229 -13.30 -3.10 -13.65
N GLN A 230 -14.64 -3.07 -13.67
CA GLN A 230 -15.46 -3.68 -12.62
C GLN A 230 -15.30 -5.21 -12.57
N ILE A 231 -15.29 -5.90 -13.71
CA ILE A 231 -15.11 -7.35 -13.75
C ILE A 231 -13.72 -7.74 -13.21
N ILE A 232 -12.68 -6.97 -13.56
CA ILE A 232 -11.32 -7.24 -13.03
C ILE A 232 -11.29 -6.97 -11.53
N ARG A 233 -11.85 -5.83 -11.07
CA ARG A 233 -11.96 -5.52 -9.65
C ARG A 233 -12.65 -6.65 -8.87
N ASP A 234 -13.80 -7.09 -9.29
CA ASP A 234 -14.58 -8.15 -8.62
C ASP A 234 -13.80 -9.46 -8.57
N THR A 235 -13.12 -9.81 -9.66
CA THR A 235 -12.25 -11.00 -9.73
C THR A 235 -11.11 -10.91 -8.74
N ILE A 236 -10.43 -9.76 -8.66
CA ILE A 236 -9.32 -9.53 -7.72
C ILE A 236 -9.81 -9.57 -6.28
N ILE A 237 -10.95 -8.94 -5.96
CA ILE A 237 -11.57 -9.00 -4.64
C ILE A 237 -11.86 -10.45 -4.27
N GLY A 238 -12.42 -11.25 -5.17
CA GLY A 238 -12.67 -12.68 -4.97
C GLY A 238 -11.39 -13.46 -4.66
N ILE A 239 -10.32 -13.23 -5.41
CA ILE A 239 -9.01 -13.86 -5.18
C ILE A 239 -8.43 -13.44 -3.82
N ARG A 240 -8.54 -12.16 -3.46
CA ARG A 240 -7.99 -11.63 -2.20
C ARG A 240 -8.75 -12.18 -0.99
N ASN A 241 -10.07 -12.19 -1.02
CA ASN A 241 -10.91 -12.72 0.06
C ASN A 241 -10.69 -14.22 0.31
N GLN A 242 -10.33 -14.99 -0.71
CA GLN A 242 -9.97 -16.39 -0.53
C GLN A 242 -8.61 -16.58 0.18
N LYS A 243 -7.67 -15.64 0.00
CA LYS A 243 -6.28 -15.78 0.46
C LYS A 243 -5.94 -14.99 1.70
N LEU A 244 -6.49 -13.78 1.85
CA LEU A 244 -6.14 -12.85 2.91
C LEU A 244 -7.12 -12.92 4.09
N PRO A 245 -6.66 -12.62 5.31
CA PRO A 245 -7.57 -12.44 6.43
C PRO A 245 -8.41 -11.17 6.22
N ASP A 246 -9.62 -11.17 6.74
CA ASP A 246 -10.42 -9.97 6.87
C ASP A 246 -9.84 -9.12 8.03
N PRO A 247 -9.37 -7.88 7.79
CA PRO A 247 -8.80 -7.04 8.84
C PRO A 247 -9.81 -6.67 9.95
N ALA A 248 -11.11 -6.67 9.64
CA ALA A 248 -12.16 -6.40 10.62
C ALA A 248 -12.31 -7.55 11.63
N VAL A 249 -11.91 -8.78 11.24
CA VAL A 249 -12.02 -9.98 12.07
C VAL A 249 -10.69 -10.34 12.71
N THR A 250 -9.60 -10.23 11.93
CA THR A 250 -8.28 -10.68 12.37
C THR A 250 -7.23 -9.61 12.06
N GLY A 251 -6.68 -8.99 13.08
CA GLY A 251 -5.70 -7.91 12.94
C GLY A 251 -4.44 -8.42 12.22
N SER A 252 -4.00 -7.67 11.21
CA SER A 252 -2.74 -7.89 10.50
C SER A 252 -2.23 -6.55 9.92
N ALA A 253 -0.95 -6.50 9.59
CA ALA A 253 -0.35 -5.37 8.87
C ALA A 253 -0.14 -5.71 7.37
N GLY A 254 -0.94 -6.62 6.82
CA GLY A 254 -0.84 -7.08 5.43
C GLY A 254 0.32 -8.05 5.20
N SER A 255 0.94 -7.97 4.02
CA SER A 255 2.14 -8.75 3.69
C SER A 255 3.30 -8.33 4.57
N PHE A 256 3.84 -9.26 5.37
CA PHE A 256 4.83 -8.92 6.40
C PHE A 256 6.23 -8.73 5.83
N PHE A 257 6.58 -9.44 4.76
CA PHE A 257 7.91 -9.41 4.15
C PHE A 257 7.86 -9.01 2.68
N CYS A 258 8.90 -8.30 2.24
CA CYS A 258 9.17 -8.10 0.82
C CYS A 258 9.59 -9.41 0.15
N ASN A 259 9.19 -9.60 -1.12
CA ASN A 259 9.73 -10.68 -1.94
C ASN A 259 11.19 -10.36 -2.29
N PRO A 260 12.18 -11.23 -1.95
CA PRO A 260 13.56 -10.97 -2.25
C PRO A 260 13.84 -11.00 -3.76
N VAL A 261 14.70 -10.09 -4.20
CA VAL A 261 15.25 -10.05 -5.55
C VAL A 261 16.72 -10.42 -5.48
N ILE A 262 17.12 -11.49 -6.21
CA ILE A 262 18.43 -12.13 -6.08
C ILE A 262 19.06 -12.37 -7.46
N SER A 263 20.36 -12.67 -7.50
CA SER A 263 21.04 -13.03 -8.74
C SER A 263 20.55 -14.38 -9.27
N ARG A 264 20.71 -14.59 -10.58
CA ARG A 264 20.42 -15.88 -11.23
C ARG A 264 21.22 -17.03 -10.63
N GLU A 265 22.49 -16.77 -10.27
CA GLU A 265 23.35 -17.75 -9.61
C GLU A 265 22.81 -18.17 -8.24
N HIS A 266 22.38 -17.19 -7.41
CA HIS A 266 21.76 -17.49 -6.11
C HIS A 266 20.46 -18.27 -6.30
N PHE A 267 19.65 -17.90 -7.29
CA PHE A 267 18.41 -18.62 -7.60
C PHE A 267 18.68 -20.08 -7.98
N ALA A 268 19.72 -20.36 -8.77
CA ALA A 268 20.11 -21.74 -9.13
C ALA A 268 20.44 -22.59 -7.87
N ARG A 269 21.07 -21.99 -6.85
CA ARG A 269 21.33 -22.67 -5.55
C ARG A 269 20.02 -22.99 -4.83
N ILE A 270 19.04 -22.08 -4.85
CA ILE A 270 17.72 -22.32 -4.24
C ILE A 270 16.99 -23.42 -4.95
N VAL A 271 17.04 -23.46 -6.29
CA VAL A 271 16.44 -24.55 -7.08
C VAL A 271 17.03 -25.91 -6.69
N ALA A 272 18.36 -25.99 -6.56
CA ALA A 272 19.03 -27.21 -6.15
C ALA A 272 18.60 -27.68 -4.75
N ILE A 273 18.47 -26.76 -3.78
CA ILE A 273 17.94 -27.08 -2.44
C ILE A 273 16.50 -27.58 -2.53
N ALA A 274 15.66 -26.86 -3.26
CA ALA A 274 14.24 -27.21 -3.37
C ALA A 274 14.03 -28.56 -4.08
N GLN A 275 14.81 -28.87 -5.10
CA GLN A 275 14.77 -30.15 -5.81
C GLN A 275 15.28 -31.32 -4.94
N LYS A 276 16.26 -31.06 -4.09
CA LYS A 276 16.71 -32.08 -3.09
C LYS A 276 15.59 -32.43 -2.11
N ASP A 277 14.80 -31.44 -1.71
CA ASP A 277 13.73 -31.60 -0.70
C ASP A 277 12.43 -32.18 -1.31
N ASN A 278 12.10 -31.83 -2.57
CA ASN A 278 10.80 -32.11 -3.18
C ASN A 278 10.85 -32.97 -4.46
N GLY A 279 12.06 -33.40 -4.89
CA GLY A 279 12.28 -34.16 -6.12
C GLY A 279 12.80 -33.35 -7.29
N PRO A 280 13.47 -34.01 -8.26
CA PRO A 280 14.23 -33.34 -9.34
C PRO A 280 13.38 -32.49 -10.28
N GLU A 281 12.09 -32.79 -10.43
CA GLU A 281 11.16 -32.06 -11.29
C GLU A 281 10.50 -30.84 -10.59
N TYR A 282 10.85 -30.59 -9.31
CA TYR A 282 10.22 -29.50 -8.57
C TYR A 282 10.62 -28.14 -9.14
N GLN A 283 9.62 -27.29 -9.40
CA GLN A 283 9.81 -25.94 -9.93
C GLN A 283 9.62 -24.89 -8.85
N VAL A 284 10.64 -24.11 -8.60
CA VAL A 284 10.56 -22.98 -7.67
C VAL A 284 9.79 -21.83 -8.34
N PRO A 285 8.71 -21.32 -7.74
CA PRO A 285 7.99 -20.17 -8.28
C PRO A 285 8.90 -18.93 -8.27
N HIS A 286 8.92 -18.21 -9.39
CA HIS A 286 9.76 -17.03 -9.54
C HIS A 286 9.26 -16.09 -10.63
N TYR A 287 9.78 -14.86 -10.61
CA TYR A 287 9.54 -13.83 -11.63
C TYR A 287 10.87 -13.22 -12.07
N VAL A 288 11.04 -13.03 -13.37
CA VAL A 288 12.23 -12.38 -13.91
C VAL A 288 12.07 -10.86 -13.79
N VAL A 289 13.08 -10.19 -13.22
CA VAL A 289 13.14 -8.74 -13.05
C VAL A 289 14.49 -8.25 -13.59
N GLY A 290 14.52 -7.86 -14.86
CA GLY A 290 15.79 -7.56 -15.54
C GLY A 290 16.74 -8.75 -15.52
N ASP A 291 17.95 -8.54 -14.99
CA ASP A 291 18.97 -9.61 -14.85
C ASP A 291 18.81 -10.44 -13.57
N GLN A 292 17.86 -10.09 -12.72
CA GLN A 292 17.64 -10.69 -11.42
C GLN A 292 16.37 -11.54 -11.41
N ILE A 293 16.19 -12.29 -10.32
CA ILE A 293 15.02 -13.14 -10.06
C ILE A 293 14.37 -12.72 -8.76
N LYS A 294 13.06 -12.44 -8.81
CA LYS A 294 12.24 -12.22 -7.64
C LYS A 294 11.60 -13.55 -7.22
N VAL A 295 11.83 -13.97 -5.98
CA VAL A 295 11.30 -15.21 -5.42
C VAL A 295 10.19 -14.86 -4.41
N PRO A 296 9.00 -15.52 -4.47
CA PRO A 296 7.95 -15.27 -3.49
C PRO A 296 8.38 -15.64 -2.06
N ALA A 297 8.38 -14.67 -1.16
CA ALA A 297 8.69 -14.91 0.25
C ALA A 297 7.67 -15.87 0.89
N ALA A 298 6.40 -15.83 0.48
CA ALA A 298 5.37 -16.77 0.93
C ALA A 298 5.77 -18.24 0.68
N TRP A 299 6.34 -18.51 -0.49
CA TRP A 299 6.84 -19.86 -0.83
C TRP A 299 7.99 -20.26 0.10
N MET A 300 8.96 -19.38 0.35
CA MET A 300 10.08 -19.68 1.26
C MET A 300 9.60 -19.97 2.68
N ILE A 301 8.66 -19.18 3.17
CA ILE A 301 8.07 -19.34 4.51
C ILE A 301 7.34 -20.69 4.60
N GLU A 302 6.58 -21.06 3.59
CA GLU A 302 5.90 -22.35 3.51
C GLU A 302 6.87 -23.52 3.44
N GLN A 303 7.94 -23.45 2.62
CA GLN A 303 8.99 -24.48 2.50
C GLN A 303 9.84 -24.63 3.76
N CYS A 304 9.82 -23.66 4.64
CA CYS A 304 10.44 -23.70 5.96
C CYS A 304 9.45 -24.19 7.06
N GLY A 305 8.24 -24.60 6.71
CA GLY A 305 7.26 -25.16 7.64
C GLY A 305 6.55 -24.15 8.52
N PHE A 306 6.59 -22.86 8.19
CA PHE A 306 5.95 -21.82 9.01
C PHE A 306 4.47 -21.59 8.72
N LYS A 307 3.89 -22.21 7.68
CA LYS A 307 2.46 -22.07 7.38
C LYS A 307 1.60 -22.53 8.58
N GLY A 308 0.86 -21.60 9.18
CA GLY A 308 0.07 -21.86 10.39
C GLY A 308 0.87 -21.88 11.70
N ALA A 309 2.20 -21.67 11.65
CA ALA A 309 3.04 -21.65 12.85
C ALA A 309 2.66 -20.50 13.79
N THR A 310 2.74 -20.74 15.09
CA THR A 310 2.36 -19.78 16.13
C THR A 310 3.54 -19.36 17.01
N ASN A 311 3.37 -18.22 17.66
CA ASN A 311 4.19 -17.76 18.77
C ASN A 311 3.30 -16.95 19.72
N GLY A 312 2.85 -17.55 20.83
CA GLY A 312 1.81 -16.96 21.66
C GLY A 312 0.53 -16.71 20.87
N GLY A 313 0.05 -15.46 20.89
CA GLY A 313 -1.14 -15.01 20.15
C GLY A 313 -0.90 -14.70 18.68
N ALA A 314 0.37 -14.64 18.23
CA ALA A 314 0.73 -14.40 16.83
C ALA A 314 0.72 -15.69 16.00
N GLN A 315 0.30 -15.61 14.74
CA GLN A 315 0.28 -16.76 13.82
C GLN A 315 0.65 -16.34 12.41
N VAL A 316 1.41 -17.19 11.70
CA VAL A 316 1.53 -17.14 10.24
C VAL A 316 0.20 -17.61 9.63
N TYR A 317 -0.44 -16.74 8.86
CA TYR A 317 -1.78 -17.02 8.37
C TYR A 317 -1.82 -18.27 7.46
N PRO A 318 -2.68 -19.27 7.77
CA PRO A 318 -2.62 -20.56 7.07
C PRO A 318 -2.91 -20.50 5.57
N ARG A 319 -3.71 -19.53 5.10
CA ARG A 319 -4.05 -19.38 3.68
C ARG A 319 -3.05 -18.51 2.90
N GLN A 320 -2.26 -17.67 3.61
CA GLN A 320 -1.24 -16.82 3.01
C GLN A 320 -0.04 -16.66 3.96
N PRO A 321 1.01 -17.50 3.80
CA PRO A 321 2.16 -17.50 4.72
C PRO A 321 2.94 -16.19 4.79
N LEU A 322 2.71 -15.26 3.86
CA LEU A 322 3.32 -13.91 3.89
C LEU A 322 2.70 -13.00 4.95
N VAL A 323 1.55 -13.37 5.50
CA VAL A 323 0.81 -12.55 6.48
C VAL A 323 1.01 -13.12 7.88
N ILE A 324 1.40 -12.27 8.82
CA ILE A 324 1.38 -12.57 10.25
C ILE A 324 0.15 -11.89 10.84
N VAL A 325 -0.65 -12.66 11.56
CA VAL A 325 -1.91 -12.20 12.16
C VAL A 325 -1.85 -12.23 13.68
N ASN A 326 -2.62 -11.35 14.30
CA ASN A 326 -2.97 -11.42 15.71
C ASN A 326 -4.15 -12.40 15.88
N ALA A 327 -3.84 -13.68 15.94
CA ALA A 327 -4.85 -14.74 15.93
C ALA A 327 -5.69 -14.80 17.20
N SER A 328 -5.13 -14.40 18.34
CA SER A 328 -5.83 -14.38 19.63
C SER A 328 -6.63 -13.09 19.86
N GLY A 329 -6.36 -12.03 19.08
CA GLY A 329 -6.80 -10.66 19.37
C GLY A 329 -5.94 -9.94 20.41
N GLU A 330 -5.09 -10.67 21.15
CA GLU A 330 -4.27 -10.17 22.27
C GLU A 330 -2.76 -10.38 22.08
N ALA A 331 -2.31 -10.73 20.87
CA ALA A 331 -0.89 -10.92 20.61
C ALA A 331 -0.08 -9.66 20.95
N SER A 332 1.00 -9.87 21.69
CA SER A 332 1.97 -8.81 22.01
C SER A 332 2.86 -8.51 20.79
N PRO A 333 3.44 -7.30 20.69
CA PRO A 333 4.45 -6.99 19.69
C PRO A 333 5.63 -7.96 19.70
N GLN A 334 6.07 -8.37 20.89
CA GLN A 334 7.19 -9.30 21.08
C GLN A 334 6.89 -10.69 20.51
N GLU A 335 5.66 -11.16 20.59
CA GLU A 335 5.26 -12.43 19.98
C GLU A 335 5.30 -12.35 18.45
N ILE A 336 4.86 -11.24 17.86
CA ILE A 336 4.93 -11.00 16.41
C ILE A 336 6.39 -10.91 15.96
N ILE A 337 7.21 -10.09 16.64
CA ILE A 337 8.65 -9.94 16.35
C ILE A 337 9.39 -11.26 16.54
N GLY A 338 9.08 -12.02 17.59
CA GLY A 338 9.67 -13.33 17.82
C GLY A 338 9.38 -14.32 16.68
N LEU A 339 8.16 -14.31 16.13
CA LEU A 339 7.80 -15.12 14.97
C LEU A 339 8.53 -14.64 13.70
N GLU A 340 8.57 -13.33 13.47
CA GLU A 340 9.33 -12.70 12.38
C GLU A 340 10.81 -13.13 12.40
N GLN A 341 11.49 -13.00 13.53
CA GLN A 341 12.92 -13.32 13.66
C GLN A 341 13.20 -14.81 13.44
N ARG A 342 12.31 -15.69 13.90
CA ARG A 342 12.40 -17.13 13.63
C ARG A 342 12.30 -17.41 12.14
N ILE A 343 11.36 -16.78 11.43
CA ILE A 343 11.20 -16.90 9.98
C ILE A 343 12.47 -16.42 9.26
N ILE A 344 12.95 -15.22 9.58
CA ILE A 344 14.18 -14.64 8.98
C ILE A 344 15.39 -15.58 9.21
N GLY A 345 15.57 -16.03 10.44
CA GLY A 345 16.69 -16.91 10.81
C GLY A 345 16.69 -18.22 10.02
N THR A 346 15.54 -18.91 9.98
CA THR A 346 15.40 -20.20 9.28
C THR A 346 15.58 -20.05 7.77
N ILE A 347 15.02 -19.01 7.16
CA ILE A 347 15.17 -18.76 5.72
C ILE A 347 16.61 -18.41 5.38
N ARG A 348 17.29 -17.63 6.22
CA ARG A 348 18.70 -17.30 6.04
C ARG A 348 19.58 -18.54 6.14
N GLU A 349 19.33 -19.43 7.09
CA GLU A 349 20.05 -20.68 7.24
C GLU A 349 19.83 -21.62 6.05
N LYS A 350 18.58 -21.78 5.61
CA LYS A 350 18.25 -22.72 4.53
C LYS A 350 18.63 -22.22 3.14
N TYR A 351 18.37 -20.94 2.85
CA TYR A 351 18.49 -20.38 1.50
C TYR A 351 19.56 -19.30 1.34
N GLY A 352 20.21 -18.88 2.44
CA GLY A 352 21.19 -17.78 2.41
C GLY A 352 20.56 -16.41 2.14
N ILE A 353 19.24 -16.25 2.37
CA ILE A 353 18.50 -15.01 2.12
C ILE A 353 18.04 -14.43 3.46
N THR A 354 18.33 -13.17 3.69
CA THR A 354 17.71 -12.40 4.77
C THR A 354 16.45 -11.72 4.24
N LEU A 355 15.27 -12.13 4.73
CA LEU A 355 14.02 -11.43 4.40
C LEU A 355 13.99 -10.08 5.10
N HIS A 356 13.45 -9.08 4.40
CA HIS A 356 13.23 -7.75 4.94
C HIS A 356 11.74 -7.52 5.20
N PRO A 357 11.36 -7.05 6.40
CA PRO A 357 9.98 -6.65 6.66
C PRO A 357 9.53 -5.55 5.69
N GLU A 358 8.32 -5.67 5.17
CA GLU A 358 7.60 -4.60 4.48
C GLU A 358 6.88 -3.70 5.49
N VAL A 359 6.43 -4.32 6.58
CA VAL A 359 5.78 -3.66 7.73
C VAL A 359 6.80 -2.79 8.46
N GLU A 360 6.43 -1.53 8.71
CA GLU A 360 7.27 -0.58 9.44
C GLU A 360 7.07 -0.77 10.95
N HIS A 361 8.15 -1.02 11.67
CA HIS A 361 8.16 -1.14 13.13
C HIS A 361 8.34 0.24 13.77
N ILE A 362 7.42 0.61 14.67
CA ILE A 362 7.38 1.89 15.37
C ILE A 362 7.70 1.69 16.86
#